data_1552bf82d47aff4d8c9fbf6369fb8a5e
#
_entry.id   1552bf82d47aff4d8c9fbf6369fb8a5e
#
_cell.length_a   1.000
_cell.length_b   1.000
_cell.length_c   1.000
_cell.angle_alpha   90.00
_cell.angle_beta   90.00
_cell.angle_gamma   90.00
#
_symmetry.space_group_name_H-M   'P 1'
#
loop_
_entity.id
_entity.type
_entity.pdbx_description
1 polymer ?
#
loop_
_entity_poly.entity_id
_entity_poly.type
_entity_poly.pdbx_seq_one_letter_code
_entity_poly.pdbx_strand_id
1 'polypeptide(L)'
;MIAGACFGGTAMGQTAQSNNSPYKSVSYFSDAAAPTGDCTSCSDTSCDTTGCDSSGCDDLGSGSCFGLLGGCDLGDPWRLCEPGDCGWNIGGWSNVGYHTARTEFNFNNRPDQVQLQQQWFYAEKVADGSEGLGLGGRIDYLYGTDAPDTQAFGVANNHWDNGWDQSSNPTAPGGAFNGYGHAIPQAYVQVASGNLSVKVGKFFTLVGQEVVAATGNFFYSRQFTFYNAEPFTHTGAISTYKLDDKTEIYNGWVSGWDSGFERNGSAYMGGFKRQLTDATSIYYSTVLGRFGKETQEDGGIQNFILTSALNDKWTYISQTDVLYTTDGVGAPRRNTFGNINYLLYKVNDCVSIGQRFEWFNFGGAAFANARNNELYNYTVGINYRATANLMFRPEVRYVWDRDRVAPLGTLESGKNSQAIFGTDMIFTF
;
A
#
# COMPACT_ATOMS: atom_id res chain seq x y z
N MET A 1 -23.06 -28.77 -13.22
CA MET A 1 -22.84 -28.47 -14.65
C MET A 1 -23.54 -27.17 -14.96
N ILE A 2 -22.85 -26.05 -14.96
CA ILE A 2 -23.34 -24.78 -15.51
C ILE A 2 -22.22 -24.34 -16.47
N ALA A 3 -22.48 -24.51 -17.75
CA ALA A 3 -21.62 -24.02 -18.82
C ALA A 3 -22.00 -22.57 -19.10
N GLY A 4 -21.09 -21.65 -18.79
CA GLY A 4 -21.19 -20.25 -19.19
C GLY A 4 -20.49 -20.06 -20.54
N ALA A 5 -21.22 -19.61 -21.52
CA ALA A 5 -20.70 -19.28 -22.84
C ALA A 5 -19.88 -17.98 -22.78
N CYS A 6 -18.60 -18.07 -23.12
CA CYS A 6 -17.75 -16.89 -23.38
C CYS A 6 -18.01 -16.40 -24.80
N PHE A 7 -18.48 -15.16 -24.96
CA PHE A 7 -18.49 -14.47 -26.24
C PHE A 7 -17.11 -13.86 -26.50
N GLY A 8 -16.47 -14.28 -27.58
CA GLY A 8 -15.19 -13.77 -28.02
C GLY A 8 -15.33 -12.36 -28.62
N GLY A 9 -14.68 -11.39 -28.00
CA GLY A 9 -14.42 -10.08 -28.57
C GLY A 9 -12.92 -9.90 -28.71
N THR A 10 -12.45 -9.57 -29.89
CA THR A 10 -11.05 -9.28 -30.19
C THR A 10 -10.61 -8.04 -29.41
N ALA A 11 -9.85 -8.24 -28.33
CA ALA A 11 -9.28 -7.16 -27.55
C ALA A 11 -8.01 -6.64 -28.24
N MET A 12 -8.05 -5.39 -28.69
CA MET A 12 -6.82 -4.62 -28.92
C MET A 12 -6.11 -4.43 -27.58
N GLY A 13 -4.83 -4.78 -27.53
CA GLY A 13 -4.03 -4.76 -26.32
C GLY A 13 -3.94 -3.39 -25.68
N GLN A 14 -4.61 -3.22 -24.56
CA GLN A 14 -4.26 -2.23 -23.56
C GLN A 14 -3.60 -3.00 -22.42
N THR A 15 -2.33 -2.67 -22.18
CA THR A 15 -1.57 -3.12 -21.03
C THR A 15 -2.39 -2.85 -19.76
N ALA A 16 -2.78 -3.91 -19.08
CA ALA A 16 -3.50 -3.85 -17.81
C ALA A 16 -2.63 -3.17 -16.76
N GLN A 17 -2.81 -1.87 -16.55
CA GLN A 17 -2.34 -1.19 -15.34
C GLN A 17 -3.28 -1.59 -14.20
N SER A 18 -2.97 -2.69 -13.52
CA SER A 18 -3.68 -3.15 -12.34
C SER A 18 -3.28 -2.34 -11.10
N ASN A 19 -3.67 -1.09 -11.02
CA ASN A 19 -3.65 -0.34 -9.78
C ASN A 19 -4.76 0.71 -9.82
N ASN A 20 -6.00 0.26 -9.58
CA ASN A 20 -7.13 1.10 -9.25
C ASN A 20 -7.18 1.46 -7.75
N SER A 21 -6.07 1.51 -7.07
CA SER A 21 -5.91 2.44 -5.97
C SER A 21 -5.84 3.81 -6.64
N PRO A 22 -6.54 4.86 -6.16
CA PRO A 22 -6.30 6.23 -6.58
C PRO A 22 -4.85 6.66 -6.32
N TYR A 23 -4.14 5.88 -5.55
CA TYR A 23 -2.70 5.85 -5.46
C TYR A 23 -2.16 4.99 -6.61
N LYS A 24 -1.52 5.64 -7.58
CA LYS A 24 -0.23 5.11 -7.94
C LYS A 24 0.68 5.40 -6.73
N SER A 25 0.59 4.58 -5.68
CA SER A 25 1.80 4.23 -4.96
C SER A 25 2.75 3.88 -6.08
N VAL A 26 3.90 4.52 -6.14
CA VAL A 26 4.94 4.08 -7.05
C VAL A 26 5.08 2.61 -6.73
N SER A 27 4.46 1.73 -7.53
CA SER A 27 4.57 0.29 -7.32
C SER A 27 6.04 0.02 -7.56
N TYR A 28 6.78 -0.25 -6.51
CA TYR A 28 8.21 -0.58 -6.62
C TYR A 28 8.40 -1.92 -7.33
N PHE A 29 7.31 -2.62 -7.55
CA PHE A 29 7.14 -3.73 -8.47
C PHE A 29 6.33 -3.30 -9.73
N SER A 30 6.50 -2.04 -10.21
CA SER A 30 5.89 -1.64 -11.47
C SER A 30 6.36 -2.61 -12.55
N ASP A 31 5.40 -3.20 -13.24
CA ASP A 31 5.65 -3.93 -14.46
C ASP A 31 6.55 -3.06 -15.34
N ALA A 32 7.75 -3.55 -15.64
CA ALA A 32 8.52 -2.99 -16.73
C ALA A 32 7.57 -3.02 -17.93
N ALA A 33 7.27 -1.87 -18.50
CA ALA A 33 6.45 -1.80 -19.68
C ALA A 33 7.03 -2.78 -20.69
N ALA A 34 6.25 -3.81 -21.04
CA ALA A 34 6.63 -4.69 -22.12
C ALA A 34 6.95 -3.80 -23.32
N PRO A 35 8.08 -3.98 -24.02
CA PRO A 35 8.38 -3.20 -25.18
C PRO A 35 7.21 -3.39 -26.15
N THR A 36 6.56 -2.30 -26.51
CA THR A 36 5.59 -2.26 -27.60
C THR A 36 6.34 -2.49 -28.89
N GLY A 37 6.63 -3.75 -29.20
CA GLY A 37 7.07 -4.16 -30.50
C GLY A 37 5.88 -4.09 -31.42
N ASP A 38 5.82 -3.07 -32.26
CA ASP A 38 4.94 -3.04 -33.42
C ASP A 38 5.25 -4.27 -34.29
N CYS A 39 4.45 -5.32 -34.17
CA CYS A 39 4.38 -6.38 -35.17
C CYS A 39 3.53 -5.88 -36.32
N THR A 40 4.05 -4.96 -37.12
CA THR A 40 3.51 -4.68 -38.44
C THR A 40 4.15 -5.64 -39.46
N SER A 41 3.29 -6.44 -40.06
CA SER A 41 3.49 -7.26 -41.27
C SER A 41 4.27 -8.59 -41.10
N CYS A 42 3.54 -9.66 -40.85
CA CYS A 42 3.84 -10.94 -41.44
C CYS A 42 3.04 -11.06 -42.75
N SER A 43 3.68 -10.73 -43.89
CA SER A 43 3.20 -11.19 -45.17
C SER A 43 3.97 -12.47 -45.54
N ASP A 44 3.21 -13.50 -45.86
CA ASP A 44 3.66 -14.82 -46.34
C ASP A 44 4.89 -14.82 -47.22
N THR A 45 5.85 -15.70 -46.96
CA THR A 45 6.31 -16.76 -47.85
C THR A 45 7.64 -17.37 -47.39
N SER A 46 7.65 -18.71 -47.32
CA SER A 46 8.79 -19.63 -47.37
C SER A 46 9.82 -19.58 -46.23
N CYS A 47 9.65 -20.50 -45.28
CA CYS A 47 10.75 -21.02 -44.47
C CYS A 47 11.57 -21.99 -45.34
N ASP A 48 12.76 -21.58 -45.75
CA ASP A 48 13.78 -22.50 -46.22
C ASP A 48 14.72 -22.85 -45.07
N THR A 49 14.73 -24.12 -44.76
CA THR A 49 15.60 -24.77 -43.78
C THR A 49 17.02 -24.86 -44.32
N THR A 50 17.95 -24.02 -43.86
CA THR A 50 19.38 -24.38 -43.77
C THR A 50 20.16 -23.36 -42.94
N GLY A 51 20.85 -23.84 -41.92
CA GLY A 51 22.00 -23.15 -41.32
C GLY A 51 21.76 -22.46 -39.97
N CYS A 52 21.58 -23.23 -38.88
CA CYS A 52 22.01 -22.79 -37.56
C CYS A 52 23.46 -23.22 -37.39
N ASP A 53 24.39 -22.33 -37.69
CA ASP A 53 25.78 -22.49 -37.27
C ASP A 53 25.88 -22.27 -35.75
N SER A 54 26.17 -23.36 -35.07
CA SER A 54 26.57 -23.41 -33.68
C SER A 54 28.00 -22.93 -33.54
N SER A 55 28.21 -21.64 -33.26
CA SER A 55 29.50 -21.18 -32.74
C SER A 55 29.31 -19.96 -31.87
N GLY A 56 29.51 -20.12 -30.57
CA GLY A 56 29.69 -18.99 -29.64
C GLY A 56 28.92 -19.03 -28.34
N CYS A 57 28.89 -20.17 -27.67
CA CYS A 57 28.64 -20.19 -26.23
C CYS A 57 29.94 -20.52 -25.52
N ASP A 58 30.87 -19.59 -25.54
CA ASP A 58 32.06 -19.62 -24.67
C ASP A 58 32.35 -18.18 -24.25
N ASP A 59 31.67 -17.73 -23.22
CA ASP A 59 32.15 -16.75 -22.26
C ASP A 59 31.51 -17.00 -20.91
N LEU A 60 31.97 -18.04 -20.23
CA LEU A 60 31.93 -18.18 -18.79
C LEU A 60 32.96 -17.18 -18.19
N GLY A 61 32.76 -15.91 -18.50
CA GLY A 61 33.56 -14.79 -18.02
C GLY A 61 32.83 -14.04 -16.92
N SER A 62 33.19 -14.37 -15.69
CA SER A 62 33.08 -13.42 -14.55
C SER A 62 31.68 -12.86 -14.31
N GLY A 63 30.75 -13.70 -13.92
CA GLY A 63 29.51 -13.26 -13.28
C GLY A 63 29.82 -12.56 -11.97
N SER A 64 29.96 -11.25 -12.00
CA SER A 64 30.00 -10.40 -10.83
C SER A 64 28.64 -10.51 -10.16
N CYS A 65 28.53 -11.33 -9.10
CA CYS A 65 27.32 -11.51 -8.28
C CYS A 65 26.92 -10.25 -7.49
N PHE A 66 27.50 -9.10 -7.79
CA PHE A 66 27.17 -7.81 -7.20
C PHE A 66 27.00 -6.75 -8.29
N GLY A 67 25.89 -6.85 -9.05
CA GLY A 67 25.46 -5.82 -10.00
C GLY A 67 24.96 -4.52 -9.34
N LEU A 68 25.56 -4.10 -8.23
CA LEU A 68 25.19 -2.85 -7.54
C LEU A 68 25.41 -1.60 -8.39
N LEU A 69 26.29 -1.64 -9.39
CA LEU A 69 26.63 -0.50 -10.24
C LEU A 69 26.69 -0.84 -11.76
N GLY A 70 26.39 -2.09 -12.13
CA GLY A 70 26.39 -2.58 -13.52
C GLY A 70 25.00 -2.68 -14.13
N GLY A 71 24.91 -3.26 -15.31
CA GLY A 71 23.64 -3.58 -15.97
C GLY A 71 22.78 -4.49 -15.08
N CYS A 72 21.50 -4.18 -14.96
CA CYS A 72 20.54 -4.94 -14.20
C CYS A 72 19.55 -5.60 -15.14
N ASP A 73 19.43 -6.92 -15.08
CA ASP A 73 18.38 -7.69 -15.72
C ASP A 73 17.53 -8.36 -14.64
N LEU A 74 16.27 -7.99 -14.58
CA LEU A 74 15.33 -8.53 -13.60
C LEU A 74 14.68 -9.83 -14.07
N GLY A 75 14.81 -10.17 -15.35
CA GLY A 75 14.08 -11.25 -16.00
C GLY A 75 12.57 -10.98 -16.09
N ASP A 76 11.84 -11.93 -16.62
CA ASP A 76 10.38 -11.86 -16.71
C ASP A 76 9.74 -12.17 -15.36
N PRO A 77 8.63 -11.45 -14.98
CA PRO A 77 7.92 -11.73 -13.75
C PRO A 77 7.17 -13.06 -13.85
N TRP A 78 7.38 -13.93 -12.88
CA TRP A 78 6.57 -15.12 -12.70
C TRP A 78 5.21 -14.74 -12.08
N ARG A 79 4.14 -15.35 -12.53
CA ARG A 79 2.77 -15.14 -12.05
C ARG A 79 2.14 -16.48 -11.65
N LEU A 80 1.35 -16.47 -10.57
CA LEU A 80 0.61 -17.66 -10.12
C LEU A 80 -0.45 -18.08 -11.14
N CYS A 81 -1.12 -17.11 -11.73
CA CYS A 81 -2.10 -17.29 -12.80
C CYS A 81 -1.85 -16.24 -13.88
N GLU A 82 -1.70 -16.68 -15.13
CA GLU A 82 -1.73 -15.74 -16.25
C GLU A 82 -3.15 -15.13 -16.36
N PRO A 83 -3.26 -13.84 -16.70
CA PRO A 83 -4.55 -13.23 -16.95
C PRO A 83 -5.28 -14.02 -18.04
N GLY A 84 -6.34 -14.73 -17.65
CA GLY A 84 -7.15 -15.48 -18.60
C GLY A 84 -8.09 -14.56 -19.39
N ASP A 85 -8.74 -15.12 -20.43
CA ASP A 85 -9.69 -14.39 -21.29
C ASP A 85 -10.86 -13.75 -20.52
N CYS A 86 -11.12 -14.19 -19.29
CA CYS A 86 -12.17 -13.63 -18.41
C CYS A 86 -11.73 -12.33 -17.70
N GLY A 87 -10.47 -11.86 -17.87
CA GLY A 87 -9.97 -10.61 -17.32
C GLY A 87 -9.77 -10.61 -15.80
N TRP A 88 -9.71 -11.78 -15.14
CA TRP A 88 -9.33 -11.89 -13.73
C TRP A 88 -7.82 -11.93 -13.57
N ASN A 89 -7.31 -11.14 -12.63
CA ASN A 89 -5.95 -11.15 -12.15
C ASN A 89 -5.92 -11.78 -10.75
N ILE A 90 -5.20 -12.88 -10.60
CA ILE A 90 -5.07 -13.61 -9.33
C ILE A 90 -3.59 -13.69 -9.01
N GLY A 91 -3.22 -13.24 -7.82
CA GLY A 91 -1.84 -13.20 -7.40
C GLY A 91 -1.71 -12.92 -5.91
N GLY A 92 -0.50 -12.58 -5.51
CA GLY A 92 -0.20 -12.28 -4.12
C GLY A 92 1.26 -11.97 -3.88
N TRP A 93 1.61 -11.95 -2.59
CA TRP A 93 2.99 -11.84 -2.14
C TRP A 93 3.19 -12.45 -0.77
N SER A 94 4.44 -12.83 -0.51
CA SER A 94 4.94 -13.18 0.81
C SER A 94 5.92 -12.11 1.26
N ASN A 95 5.72 -11.53 2.44
CA ASN A 95 6.61 -10.57 3.06
C ASN A 95 7.13 -11.12 4.39
N VAL A 96 8.45 -11.32 4.47
CA VAL A 96 9.15 -11.83 5.64
C VAL A 96 10.14 -10.78 6.11
N GLY A 97 10.09 -10.39 7.38
CA GLY A 97 10.90 -9.30 7.91
C GLY A 97 11.53 -9.59 9.27
N TYR A 98 12.51 -8.73 9.60
CA TYR A 98 13.24 -8.70 10.86
C TYR A 98 13.55 -7.25 11.25
N HIS A 99 13.50 -6.96 12.55
CA HIS A 99 13.93 -5.67 13.09
C HIS A 99 14.49 -5.82 14.51
N THR A 100 15.41 -4.94 14.87
CA THR A 100 16.20 -5.06 16.11
C THR A 100 15.55 -4.44 17.33
N ALA A 101 14.51 -3.62 17.18
CA ALA A 101 13.87 -2.98 18.32
C ALA A 101 12.39 -2.73 18.05
N ARG A 102 11.61 -2.73 19.13
CA ARG A 102 10.17 -2.52 19.10
C ARG A 102 9.82 -1.08 18.76
N THR A 103 8.81 -0.90 17.92
CA THR A 103 8.06 0.34 17.77
C THR A 103 6.60 0.01 18.07
N GLU A 104 6.12 0.33 19.27
CA GLU A 104 4.70 0.18 19.58
C GLU A 104 3.87 1.12 18.69
N PHE A 105 2.61 0.78 18.47
CA PHE A 105 1.73 1.52 17.56
C PHE A 105 2.30 1.65 16.13
N ASN A 106 2.85 0.54 15.65
CA ASN A 106 3.29 0.36 14.28
C ASN A 106 3.30 -1.14 13.96
N PHE A 107 3.29 -1.53 12.69
CA PHE A 107 3.36 -2.94 12.25
C PHE A 107 4.60 -3.68 12.75
N ASN A 108 5.70 -2.96 13.02
CA ASN A 108 6.97 -3.51 13.48
C ASN A 108 7.03 -3.57 15.03
N ASN A 109 6.20 -4.40 15.65
CA ASN A 109 6.07 -4.48 17.11
C ASN A 109 6.71 -5.71 17.76
N ARG A 110 7.40 -6.58 16.98
CA ARG A 110 8.00 -7.86 17.41
C ARG A 110 9.47 -7.92 17.06
N PRO A 111 10.35 -7.31 17.88
CA PRO A 111 11.79 -7.28 17.60
C PRO A 111 12.46 -8.63 17.78
N ASP A 112 13.69 -8.71 17.23
CA ASP A 112 14.65 -9.80 17.40
C ASP A 112 14.16 -11.18 16.94
N GLN A 113 13.23 -11.21 16.00
CA GLN A 113 12.76 -12.44 15.39
C GLN A 113 12.39 -12.24 13.91
N VAL A 114 12.65 -13.27 13.11
CA VAL A 114 12.14 -13.35 11.74
C VAL A 114 10.66 -13.69 11.79
N GLN A 115 9.84 -12.96 11.04
CA GLN A 115 8.40 -13.11 11.05
C GLN A 115 7.82 -13.01 9.65
N LEU A 116 6.77 -13.78 9.38
CA LEU A 116 5.92 -13.60 8.21
C LEU A 116 4.94 -12.48 8.51
N GLN A 117 5.18 -11.31 7.89
CA GLN A 117 4.33 -10.16 8.11
C GLN A 117 3.08 -10.21 7.25
N GLN A 118 3.26 -10.56 5.98
CA GLN A 118 2.14 -10.63 5.05
C GLN A 118 2.29 -11.87 4.15
N GLN A 119 1.36 -12.80 4.26
CA GLN A 119 1.00 -13.72 3.20
C GLN A 119 -0.30 -13.20 2.59
N TRP A 120 -0.19 -12.62 1.42
CA TRP A 120 -1.32 -11.94 0.76
C TRP A 120 -1.76 -12.69 -0.47
N PHE A 121 -3.07 -12.82 -0.64
CA PHE A 121 -3.70 -13.30 -1.87
C PHE A 121 -4.76 -12.30 -2.30
N TYR A 122 -4.91 -12.11 -3.60
CA TYR A 122 -5.99 -11.31 -4.17
C TYR A 122 -6.54 -11.94 -5.45
N ALA A 123 -7.81 -11.65 -5.70
CA ALA A 123 -8.46 -11.85 -6.99
C ALA A 123 -9.13 -10.53 -7.39
N GLU A 124 -8.79 -10.01 -8.55
CA GLU A 124 -9.27 -8.73 -9.06
C GLU A 124 -9.73 -8.83 -10.51
N LYS A 125 -10.85 -8.18 -10.80
CA LYS A 125 -11.28 -7.85 -12.16
C LYS A 125 -11.50 -6.36 -12.23
N VAL A 126 -10.76 -5.68 -13.10
CA VAL A 126 -10.94 -4.24 -13.32
C VAL A 126 -12.23 -4.01 -14.13
N ALA A 127 -13.08 -3.09 -13.67
CA ALA A 127 -14.25 -2.69 -14.44
C ALA A 127 -13.81 -1.78 -15.58
N ASP A 128 -13.99 -2.22 -16.81
CA ASP A 128 -13.74 -1.42 -18.02
C ASP A 128 -15.05 -0.80 -18.50
N GLY A 129 -15.11 0.52 -18.47
CA GLY A 129 -16.26 1.32 -18.92
C GLY A 129 -16.11 1.89 -20.33
N SER A 130 -15.04 1.56 -21.07
CA SER A 130 -14.73 2.15 -22.38
C SER A 130 -15.79 1.85 -23.45
N GLU A 131 -16.40 0.67 -23.40
CA GLU A 131 -17.41 0.22 -24.35
C GLU A 131 -18.83 0.21 -23.76
N GLY A 132 -19.06 0.94 -22.67
CA GLY A 132 -20.36 1.00 -22.00
C GLY A 132 -20.28 0.63 -20.52
N LEU A 133 -21.16 -0.26 -20.04
CA LEU A 133 -21.17 -0.65 -18.64
C LEU A 133 -20.20 -1.80 -18.38
N GLY A 134 -19.12 -1.52 -17.65
CA GLY A 134 -18.15 -2.51 -17.19
C GLY A 134 -18.40 -2.94 -15.75
N LEU A 135 -18.19 -4.23 -15.46
CA LEU A 135 -18.31 -4.81 -14.13
C LEU A 135 -16.97 -5.42 -13.70
N GLY A 136 -16.60 -5.16 -12.44
CA GLY A 136 -15.39 -5.66 -11.81
C GLY A 136 -15.57 -5.84 -10.32
N GLY A 137 -14.47 -6.08 -9.64
CA GLY A 137 -14.43 -6.22 -8.19
C GLY A 137 -13.10 -6.81 -7.73
N ARG A 138 -12.91 -6.83 -6.42
CA ARG A 138 -11.71 -7.36 -5.79
C ARG A 138 -12.03 -7.97 -4.43
N ILE A 139 -11.32 -9.04 -4.12
CA ILE A 139 -11.23 -9.60 -2.78
C ILE A 139 -9.77 -9.84 -2.44
N ASP A 140 -9.37 -9.45 -1.22
CA ASP A 140 -8.05 -9.67 -0.67
C ASP A 140 -8.15 -10.51 0.61
N TYR A 141 -7.17 -11.38 0.81
CA TYR A 141 -6.96 -12.14 2.03
C TYR A 141 -5.52 -11.95 2.51
N LEU A 142 -5.36 -11.65 3.77
CA LEU A 142 -4.09 -11.45 4.44
C LEU A 142 -3.98 -12.39 5.64
N TYR A 143 -2.86 -13.11 5.74
CA TYR A 143 -2.41 -13.82 6.92
C TYR A 143 -1.02 -13.32 7.32
N GLY A 144 -0.77 -13.12 8.61
CA GLY A 144 0.54 -12.69 9.09
C GLY A 144 0.46 -11.81 10.32
N THR A 145 1.62 -11.24 10.72
CA THR A 145 1.69 -10.34 11.89
C THR A 145 1.06 -8.98 11.64
N ASP A 146 0.89 -8.58 10.38
CA ASP A 146 0.23 -7.32 10.02
C ASP A 146 -1.31 -7.46 9.95
N ALA A 147 -1.82 -8.69 9.94
CA ALA A 147 -3.25 -8.92 9.78
C ALA A 147 -4.10 -8.41 10.97
N PRO A 148 -3.74 -8.62 12.25
CA PRO A 148 -4.48 -8.06 13.37
C PRO A 148 -4.63 -6.54 13.31
N ASP A 149 -3.57 -5.84 12.85
CA ASP A 149 -3.58 -4.38 12.70
C ASP A 149 -4.36 -3.91 11.45
N THR A 150 -4.75 -4.85 10.56
CA THR A 150 -5.45 -4.56 9.30
C THR A 150 -6.94 -4.94 9.35
N GLN A 151 -7.36 -5.65 10.38
CA GLN A 151 -8.76 -6.03 10.59
C GLN A 151 -9.68 -4.81 10.68
N ALA A 152 -10.98 -5.05 10.52
CA ALA A 152 -12.02 -4.03 10.66
C ALA A 152 -12.23 -3.65 12.14
N PHE A 153 -11.21 -3.15 12.81
CA PHE A 153 -11.23 -2.83 14.26
C PHE A 153 -12.14 -1.66 14.63
N GLY A 154 -12.69 -0.95 13.67
CA GLY A 154 -13.73 0.06 13.89
C GLY A 154 -15.11 -0.52 14.21
N VAL A 155 -15.32 -1.84 14.11
CA VAL A 155 -16.56 -2.52 14.51
C VAL A 155 -16.31 -3.41 15.73
N ALA A 156 -17.39 -3.87 16.38
CA ALA A 156 -17.29 -4.77 17.53
C ALA A 156 -16.61 -6.10 17.16
N ASN A 157 -16.00 -6.76 18.16
CA ASN A 157 -15.40 -8.08 17.96
C ASN A 157 -16.41 -9.10 17.43
N ASN A 158 -15.94 -10.03 16.60
CA ASN A 158 -16.73 -11.05 15.90
C ASN A 158 -17.67 -10.50 14.81
N HIS A 159 -17.43 -9.26 14.35
CA HIS A 159 -18.08 -8.69 13.19
C HIS A 159 -17.07 -8.56 12.04
N TRP A 160 -17.46 -9.00 10.84
CA TRP A 160 -16.58 -9.12 9.69
C TRP A 160 -15.33 -9.95 10.06
N ASP A 161 -14.15 -9.44 9.83
CA ASP A 161 -12.86 -10.10 10.17
C ASP A 161 -12.30 -9.69 11.54
N ASN A 162 -12.92 -8.73 12.25
CA ASN A 162 -12.44 -8.27 13.54
C ASN A 162 -12.58 -9.36 14.61
N GLY A 163 -11.45 -9.76 15.20
CA GLY A 163 -11.38 -10.76 16.24
C GLY A 163 -11.35 -12.22 15.75
N TRP A 164 -11.15 -12.46 14.46
CA TRP A 164 -11.02 -13.83 13.95
C TRP A 164 -9.81 -14.59 14.46
N ASP A 165 -8.78 -13.88 14.88
CA ASP A 165 -7.56 -14.39 15.50
C ASP A 165 -7.61 -14.37 17.03
N GLN A 166 -8.71 -13.90 17.61
CA GLN A 166 -8.88 -13.89 19.07
C GLN A 166 -9.24 -15.27 19.64
N SER A 167 -8.33 -16.18 19.59
CA SER A 167 -8.23 -17.11 20.68
C SER A 167 -7.70 -16.34 21.89
N SER A 168 -8.59 -15.58 22.52
CA SER A 168 -8.47 -14.97 23.85
C SER A 168 -7.17 -14.19 24.13
N ASN A 169 -7.31 -12.88 24.16
CA ASN A 169 -6.37 -11.92 24.73
C ASN A 169 -5.10 -11.64 23.91
N PRO A 170 -5.11 -10.59 23.05
CA PRO A 170 -3.93 -10.15 22.30
C PRO A 170 -2.78 -9.67 23.20
N THR A 171 -3.04 -9.44 24.49
CA THR A 171 -2.04 -9.03 25.48
C THR A 171 -1.47 -10.17 26.30
N ALA A 172 -1.96 -11.41 26.14
CA ALA A 172 -1.36 -12.52 26.84
C ALA A 172 -0.05 -12.94 26.15
N PRO A 173 1.07 -12.99 26.87
CA PRO A 173 2.27 -13.64 26.37
C PRO A 173 1.93 -15.09 26.01
N GLY A 174 1.92 -15.42 24.70
CA GLY A 174 1.55 -16.76 24.23
C GLY A 174 0.09 -16.93 23.81
N GLY A 175 -0.63 -15.85 23.44
CA GLY A 175 -1.92 -15.96 22.73
C GLY A 175 -1.82 -16.97 21.59
N ALA A 176 -2.86 -17.75 21.32
CA ALA A 176 -2.81 -19.00 20.55
C ALA A 176 -2.16 -18.91 19.16
N PHE A 177 -1.98 -17.71 18.60
CA PHE A 177 -1.31 -17.49 17.33
C PHE A 177 -0.06 -16.61 17.43
N ASN A 178 0.42 -16.32 18.63
CA ASN A 178 1.63 -15.52 18.85
C ASN A 178 1.67 -14.21 18.04
N GLY A 179 0.47 -13.57 17.85
CA GLY A 179 0.26 -12.32 17.12
C GLY A 179 0.13 -12.44 15.61
N TYR A 180 0.04 -13.64 15.09
CA TYR A 180 -0.41 -13.89 13.73
C TYR A 180 -1.94 -13.87 13.70
N GLY A 181 -2.49 -13.35 12.61
CA GLY A 181 -3.93 -13.25 12.42
C GLY A 181 -4.34 -13.34 10.96
N HIS A 182 -5.62 -13.11 10.73
CA HIS A 182 -6.26 -13.13 9.42
C HIS A 182 -7.02 -11.82 9.21
N ALA A 183 -7.00 -11.28 7.99
CA ALA A 183 -7.81 -10.14 7.61
C ALA A 183 -8.34 -10.26 6.19
N ILE A 184 -9.47 -9.59 5.93
CA ILE A 184 -10.02 -9.37 4.58
C ILE A 184 -10.05 -7.85 4.35
N PRO A 185 -8.91 -7.23 3.96
CA PRO A 185 -8.80 -5.79 3.86
C PRO A 185 -9.67 -5.20 2.75
N GLN A 186 -9.91 -5.94 1.68
CA GLN A 186 -10.76 -5.51 0.59
C GLN A 186 -11.75 -6.60 0.19
N ALA A 187 -13.01 -6.19 -0.03
CA ALA A 187 -14.07 -6.99 -0.64
C ALA A 187 -15.09 -6.02 -1.24
N TYR A 188 -14.99 -5.74 -2.54
CA TYR A 188 -15.86 -4.79 -3.22
C TYR A 188 -16.23 -5.24 -4.62
N VAL A 189 -17.36 -4.72 -5.09
CA VAL A 189 -17.72 -4.72 -6.50
C VAL A 189 -17.45 -3.35 -7.11
N GLN A 190 -17.18 -3.30 -8.40
CA GLN A 190 -16.92 -2.07 -9.13
C GLN A 190 -17.74 -2.03 -10.41
N VAL A 191 -18.31 -0.87 -10.69
CA VAL A 191 -19.04 -0.57 -11.92
C VAL A 191 -18.38 0.62 -12.59
N ALA A 192 -18.16 0.56 -13.89
CA ALA A 192 -17.56 1.66 -14.66
C ALA A 192 -18.39 1.95 -15.92
N SER A 193 -18.46 3.21 -16.31
CA SER A 193 -19.05 3.67 -17.57
C SER A 193 -18.41 4.99 -17.99
N GLY A 194 -17.75 5.01 -19.15
CA GLY A 194 -16.98 6.16 -19.59
C GLY A 194 -15.95 6.60 -18.53
N ASN A 195 -16.02 7.85 -18.15
CA ASN A 195 -15.08 8.45 -17.18
C ASN A 195 -15.45 8.19 -15.70
N LEU A 196 -16.58 7.55 -15.42
CA LEU A 196 -17.05 7.29 -14.07
C LEU A 196 -16.82 5.84 -13.68
N SER A 197 -16.26 5.61 -12.50
CA SER A 197 -16.30 4.30 -11.83
C SER A 197 -16.79 4.44 -10.40
N VAL A 198 -17.48 3.42 -9.89
CA VAL A 198 -18.00 3.37 -8.53
C VAL A 198 -17.61 2.03 -7.91
N LYS A 199 -16.98 2.08 -6.73
CA LYS A 199 -16.73 0.91 -5.88
C LYS A 199 -17.76 0.89 -4.76
N VAL A 200 -18.29 -0.30 -4.45
CA VAL A 200 -19.20 -0.54 -3.33
C VAL A 200 -18.72 -1.76 -2.57
N GLY A 201 -18.49 -1.61 -1.28
CA GLY A 201 -17.99 -2.66 -0.40
C GLY A 201 -16.93 -2.14 0.56
N LYS A 202 -15.98 -3.02 0.94
CA LYS A 202 -14.81 -2.68 1.75
C LYS A 202 -13.60 -2.46 0.84
N PHE A 203 -12.92 -1.33 1.02
CA PHE A 203 -11.78 -0.92 0.18
C PHE A 203 -10.79 -0.09 1.01
N PHE A 204 -9.56 0.04 0.51
CA PHE A 204 -8.55 0.89 1.14
C PHE A 204 -8.94 2.37 1.10
N THR A 205 -8.45 3.08 2.11
CA THR A 205 -8.63 4.53 2.24
C THR A 205 -8.05 5.30 1.04
N LEU A 206 -8.46 6.56 0.91
CA LEU A 206 -7.81 7.56 0.04
C LEU A 206 -6.67 8.31 0.76
N VAL A 207 -6.52 8.15 2.08
CA VAL A 207 -5.64 8.96 2.92
C VAL A 207 -4.25 8.32 3.04
N GLY A 208 -3.21 9.16 2.94
CA GLY A 208 -1.81 8.78 3.19
C GLY A 208 -1.00 8.39 1.95
N GLN A 209 0.30 8.46 2.03
CA GLN A 209 1.26 8.01 1.01
C GLN A 209 1.62 6.52 1.19
N GLU A 210 1.73 6.07 2.41
CA GLU A 210 1.96 4.67 2.72
C GLU A 210 0.67 3.86 2.71
N VAL A 211 0.80 2.57 2.43
CA VAL A 211 -0.32 1.63 2.35
C VAL A 211 -0.03 0.39 3.21
N VAL A 212 -1.07 -0.36 3.55
CA VAL A 212 -0.94 -1.63 4.29
C VAL A 212 -0.09 -2.63 3.52
N ALA A 213 -0.34 -2.79 2.22
CA ALA A 213 0.38 -3.70 1.34
C ALA A 213 1.88 -3.40 1.32
N ALA A 214 2.72 -4.36 1.68
CA ALA A 214 4.18 -4.20 1.73
C ALA A 214 4.76 -3.77 0.37
N THR A 215 4.19 -4.28 -0.72
CA THR A 215 4.59 -4.01 -2.10
C THR A 215 4.40 -2.56 -2.53
N GLY A 216 3.53 -1.80 -1.86
CA GLY A 216 3.22 -0.41 -2.18
C GLY A 216 4.09 0.62 -1.45
N ASN A 217 5.07 0.20 -0.64
CA ASN A 217 5.89 1.10 0.17
C ASN A 217 7.37 0.97 -0.16
N PHE A 218 8.10 2.09 -0.13
CA PHE A 218 9.55 2.07 -0.32
C PHE A 218 10.25 1.43 0.87
N PHE A 219 9.90 1.83 2.09
CA PHE A 219 10.51 1.36 3.32
C PHE A 219 9.79 0.14 3.90
N TYR A 220 10.54 -0.69 4.63
CA TYR A 220 10.00 -1.77 5.44
C TYR A 220 9.15 -1.23 6.60
N SER A 221 9.68 -0.25 7.34
CA SER A 221 8.95 0.42 8.43
C SER A 221 7.94 1.42 7.90
N ARG A 222 6.84 1.59 8.66
CA ARG A 222 5.80 2.58 8.36
C ARG A 222 6.03 3.89 9.10
N GLN A 223 5.39 4.97 8.62
CA GLN A 223 5.28 6.25 9.32
C GLN A 223 4.48 6.09 10.62
N PHE A 224 4.75 6.95 11.61
CA PHE A 224 3.85 7.10 12.76
C PHE A 224 2.51 7.71 12.36
N THR A 225 2.52 8.67 11.43
CA THR A 225 1.32 9.30 10.87
C THR A 225 0.41 8.24 10.24
N PHE A 226 0.93 7.36 9.40
CA PHE A 226 0.18 6.27 8.79
C PHE A 226 -0.57 5.41 9.82
N TYR A 227 0.11 4.97 10.88
CA TYR A 227 -0.50 4.06 11.85
C TYR A 227 -1.45 4.77 12.83
N ASN A 228 -1.15 6.00 13.23
CA ASN A 228 -1.84 6.67 14.34
C ASN A 228 -2.87 7.72 13.89
N ALA A 229 -2.76 8.24 12.67
CA ALA A 229 -3.58 9.34 12.21
C ALA A 229 -4.39 9.03 10.96
N GLU A 230 -4.13 7.93 10.26
CA GLU A 230 -4.82 7.57 9.03
C GLU A 230 -5.70 6.33 9.20
N PRO A 231 -6.86 6.25 8.52
CA PRO A 231 -7.62 5.00 8.40
C PRO A 231 -6.92 4.07 7.42
N PHE A 232 -7.08 2.75 7.57
CA PHE A 232 -6.58 1.80 6.57
C PHE A 232 -7.65 1.45 5.57
N THR A 233 -8.87 1.21 6.03
CA THR A 233 -9.97 0.74 5.20
C THR A 233 -11.28 1.45 5.51
N HIS A 234 -12.17 1.43 4.53
CA HIS A 234 -13.54 1.90 4.68
C HIS A 234 -14.51 0.92 4.07
N THR A 235 -15.73 0.88 4.58
CA THR A 235 -16.87 0.19 3.96
C THR A 235 -17.92 1.20 3.56
N GLY A 236 -18.33 1.17 2.28
CA GLY A 236 -19.27 2.14 1.74
C GLY A 236 -19.28 2.17 0.22
N ALA A 237 -19.48 3.35 -0.33
CA ALA A 237 -19.44 3.59 -1.77
C ALA A 237 -18.52 4.78 -2.07
N ILE A 238 -17.69 4.65 -3.10
CA ILE A 238 -16.86 5.73 -3.60
C ILE A 238 -16.83 5.75 -5.11
N SER A 239 -17.00 6.93 -5.69
CA SER A 239 -16.85 7.19 -7.11
C SER A 239 -15.50 7.80 -7.42
N THR A 240 -14.95 7.44 -8.56
CA THR A 240 -13.83 8.09 -9.23
C THR A 240 -14.33 8.62 -10.55
N TYR A 241 -14.16 9.92 -10.79
CA TYR A 241 -14.52 10.57 -12.03
C TYR A 241 -13.29 11.21 -12.68
N LYS A 242 -12.95 10.78 -13.90
CA LYS A 242 -11.90 11.39 -14.71
C LYS A 242 -12.46 12.65 -15.36
N LEU A 243 -12.12 13.81 -14.79
CA LEU A 243 -12.58 15.10 -15.32
C LEU A 243 -11.90 15.41 -16.65
N ASP A 244 -10.60 15.16 -16.72
CA ASP A 244 -9.75 15.25 -17.90
C ASP A 244 -8.55 14.28 -17.74
N ASP A 245 -7.61 14.28 -18.71
CA ASP A 245 -6.43 13.40 -18.70
C ASP A 245 -5.46 13.67 -17.52
N LYS A 246 -5.61 14.80 -16.84
CA LYS A 246 -4.74 15.25 -15.74
C LYS A 246 -5.44 15.31 -14.40
N THR A 247 -6.78 15.18 -14.35
CA THR A 247 -7.56 15.44 -13.15
C THR A 247 -8.56 14.31 -12.88
N GLU A 248 -8.46 13.71 -11.69
CA GLU A 248 -9.42 12.76 -11.14
C GLU A 248 -10.05 13.34 -9.88
N ILE A 249 -11.35 13.14 -9.69
CA ILE A 249 -12.13 13.55 -8.53
C ILE A 249 -12.70 12.32 -7.85
N TYR A 250 -12.61 12.30 -6.53
CA TYR A 250 -13.12 11.22 -5.68
C TYR A 250 -14.24 11.73 -4.81
N ASN A 251 -15.34 10.95 -4.70
CA ASN A 251 -16.51 11.37 -3.94
C ASN A 251 -17.27 10.14 -3.42
N GLY A 252 -17.50 10.07 -2.11
CA GLY A 252 -18.12 8.89 -1.52
C GLY A 252 -18.67 9.11 -0.12
N TRP A 253 -19.34 8.06 0.36
CA TRP A 253 -19.86 7.98 1.72
C TRP A 253 -19.55 6.62 2.33
N VAL A 254 -19.02 6.64 3.54
CA VAL A 254 -18.50 5.45 4.22
C VAL A 254 -19.04 5.31 5.64
N SER A 255 -19.06 4.08 6.15
CA SER A 255 -19.53 3.73 7.49
C SER A 255 -18.48 3.99 8.58
N GLY A 256 -17.66 5.02 8.42
CA GLY A 256 -16.60 5.37 9.38
C GLY A 256 -15.23 4.81 9.00
N TRP A 257 -14.33 4.73 9.99
CA TRP A 257 -12.96 4.26 9.85
C TRP A 257 -12.87 2.76 10.16
N ASP A 258 -12.08 2.04 9.39
CA ASP A 258 -11.74 0.64 9.60
C ASP A 258 -12.96 -0.22 9.95
N SER A 259 -14.08 0.08 9.29
CA SER A 259 -15.34 -0.61 9.47
C SER A 259 -15.42 -1.86 8.57
N GLY A 260 -16.14 -2.88 9.06
CA GLY A 260 -16.62 -3.99 8.26
C GLY A 260 -17.99 -3.67 7.64
N PHE A 261 -18.75 -4.71 7.22
CA PHE A 261 -20.08 -4.55 6.65
C PHE A 261 -21.16 -4.28 7.73
N GLU A 262 -20.80 -3.56 8.77
CA GLU A 262 -21.69 -3.13 9.83
C GLU A 262 -21.70 -1.60 9.92
N ARG A 263 -22.85 -1.04 10.31
CA ARG A 263 -22.98 0.39 10.49
C ARG A 263 -22.23 0.82 11.76
N ASN A 264 -21.03 1.37 11.57
CA ASN A 264 -20.20 1.88 12.66
C ASN A 264 -20.20 3.41 12.75
N GLY A 265 -19.99 4.08 11.63
CA GLY A 265 -19.93 5.53 11.54
C GLY A 265 -20.77 6.08 10.39
N SER A 266 -20.50 7.30 10.02
CA SER A 266 -21.11 7.96 8.86
C SER A 266 -20.21 9.14 8.47
N ALA A 267 -19.46 9.02 7.41
CA ALA A 267 -18.50 10.02 7.01
C ALA A 267 -18.49 10.22 5.49
N TYR A 268 -18.31 11.46 5.09
CA TYR A 268 -17.96 11.81 3.72
C TYR A 268 -16.50 11.47 3.49
N MET A 269 -16.18 10.89 2.34
CA MET A 269 -14.81 10.68 1.88
C MET A 269 -14.66 11.23 0.46
N GLY A 270 -13.64 12.02 0.22
CA GLY A 270 -13.44 12.62 -1.09
C GLY A 270 -12.06 13.22 -1.28
N GLY A 271 -11.84 13.75 -2.48
CA GLY A 271 -10.55 14.34 -2.82
C GLY A 271 -10.36 14.53 -4.32
N PHE A 272 -9.14 14.82 -4.70
CA PHE A 272 -8.76 14.93 -6.11
C PHE A 272 -7.27 14.59 -6.29
N LYS A 273 -6.95 14.17 -7.50
CA LYS A 273 -5.58 14.06 -8.00
C LYS A 273 -5.45 14.95 -9.22
N ARG A 274 -4.36 15.70 -9.31
CA ARG A 274 -4.08 16.55 -10.46
C ARG A 274 -2.60 16.51 -10.85
N GLN A 275 -2.36 16.22 -12.13
CA GLN A 275 -1.05 16.40 -12.74
C GLN A 275 -0.85 17.88 -13.07
N LEU A 276 0.09 18.55 -12.39
CA LEU A 276 0.38 19.98 -12.58
C LEU A 276 1.31 20.19 -13.76
N THR A 277 2.35 19.37 -13.86
CA THR A 277 3.31 19.33 -14.97
C THR A 277 3.60 17.86 -15.29
N ASP A 278 4.37 17.56 -16.33
CA ASP A 278 4.76 16.20 -16.65
C ASP A 278 5.55 15.52 -15.50
N ALA A 279 6.22 16.32 -14.66
CA ALA A 279 7.03 15.86 -13.54
C ALA A 279 6.34 15.95 -12.18
N THR A 280 5.28 16.75 -12.01
CA THR A 280 4.74 17.08 -10.69
C THR A 280 3.24 16.84 -10.63
N SER A 281 2.80 16.11 -9.61
CA SER A 281 1.39 15.89 -9.30
C SER A 281 1.07 16.28 -7.85
N ILE A 282 -0.18 16.68 -7.61
CA ILE A 282 -0.75 16.86 -6.29
C ILE A 282 -1.90 15.88 -6.08
N TYR A 283 -2.04 15.47 -4.85
CA TYR A 283 -3.15 14.66 -4.39
C TYR A 283 -3.67 15.23 -3.08
N TYR A 284 -4.99 15.35 -2.98
CA TYR A 284 -5.69 15.78 -1.78
C TYR A 284 -6.77 14.78 -1.47
N SER A 285 -6.87 14.40 -0.20
CA SER A 285 -7.97 13.56 0.30
C SER A 285 -8.44 14.00 1.68
N THR A 286 -9.68 13.68 1.98
CA THR A 286 -10.31 14.01 3.26
C THR A 286 -11.35 12.96 3.64
N VAL A 287 -11.50 12.74 4.95
CA VAL A 287 -12.62 12.02 5.54
C VAL A 287 -13.21 12.89 6.63
N LEU A 288 -14.52 13.19 6.55
CA LEU A 288 -15.22 14.13 7.42
C LEU A 288 -16.48 13.49 7.97
N GLY A 289 -16.67 13.51 9.28
CA GLY A 289 -17.90 13.05 9.94
C GLY A 289 -17.64 12.11 11.10
N ARG A 290 -18.57 11.20 11.38
CA ARG A 290 -18.46 10.26 12.46
C ARG A 290 -17.68 9.02 12.05
N PHE A 291 -16.56 8.78 12.74
CA PHE A 291 -15.62 7.70 12.43
C PHE A 291 -15.99 6.38 13.09
N GLY A 292 -16.59 6.40 14.28
CA GLY A 292 -16.98 5.21 15.00
C GLY A 292 -18.21 5.43 15.89
N LYS A 293 -19.04 4.40 15.99
CA LYS A 293 -20.26 4.45 16.83
C LYS A 293 -19.92 4.29 18.33
N GLU A 294 -19.07 3.32 18.64
CA GLU A 294 -18.70 3.02 20.02
C GLU A 294 -17.79 4.09 20.63
N THR A 295 -16.88 4.59 19.83
CA THR A 295 -15.98 5.68 20.25
C THR A 295 -16.66 7.03 20.25
N GLN A 296 -17.82 7.14 19.60
CA GLN A 296 -18.53 8.41 19.35
C GLN A 296 -17.61 9.50 18.81
N GLU A 297 -16.64 9.08 17.99
CA GLU A 297 -15.62 9.96 17.48
C GLU A 297 -16.09 10.67 16.22
N ASP A 298 -16.16 11.98 16.28
CA ASP A 298 -16.50 12.87 15.17
C ASP A 298 -15.34 13.80 14.84
N GLY A 299 -15.11 14.07 13.56
CA GLY A 299 -14.07 15.01 13.15
C GLY A 299 -13.69 14.91 11.70
N GLY A 300 -12.44 15.21 11.41
CA GLY A 300 -11.94 15.22 10.05
C GLY A 300 -10.44 15.07 9.93
N ILE A 301 -10.01 14.40 8.86
CA ILE A 301 -8.63 14.38 8.39
C ILE A 301 -8.53 15.12 7.06
N GLN A 302 -7.45 15.89 6.92
CA GLN A 302 -7.01 16.52 5.67
C GLN A 302 -5.64 15.97 5.33
N ASN A 303 -5.51 15.36 4.17
CA ASN A 303 -4.26 14.84 3.67
C ASN A 303 -3.90 15.53 2.36
N PHE A 304 -2.66 15.97 2.25
CA PHE A 304 -2.11 16.57 1.06
C PHE A 304 -0.77 15.93 0.69
N ILE A 305 -0.64 15.47 -0.55
CA ILE A 305 0.58 14.85 -1.06
C ILE A 305 1.02 15.58 -2.33
N LEU A 306 2.30 15.93 -2.38
CA LEU A 306 2.97 16.41 -3.57
C LEU A 306 4.01 15.38 -3.99
N THR A 307 3.98 14.97 -5.25
CA THR A 307 5.00 14.09 -5.83
C THR A 307 5.65 14.80 -7.00
N SER A 308 6.98 14.85 -7.02
CA SER A 308 7.74 15.49 -8.09
C SER A 308 8.94 14.65 -8.52
N ALA A 309 9.00 14.27 -9.79
CA ALA A 309 10.21 13.77 -10.41
C ALA A 309 11.15 14.98 -10.66
N LEU A 310 12.19 15.12 -9.81
CA LEU A 310 13.16 16.24 -9.95
C LEU A 310 14.01 16.05 -11.20
N ASN A 311 14.24 14.82 -11.60
CA ASN A 311 14.85 14.36 -12.86
C ASN A 311 14.60 12.85 -13.02
N ASP A 312 15.24 12.21 -14.01
CA ASP A 312 15.05 10.78 -14.33
C ASP A 312 15.45 9.83 -13.19
N LYS A 313 16.21 10.30 -12.20
CA LYS A 313 16.71 9.49 -11.09
C LYS A 313 16.17 9.91 -9.73
N TRP A 314 15.81 11.15 -9.53
CA TRP A 314 15.39 11.69 -8.25
C TRP A 314 13.88 11.96 -8.21
N THR A 315 13.23 11.40 -7.19
CA THR A 315 11.83 11.68 -6.87
C THR A 315 11.73 12.24 -5.46
N TYR A 316 11.02 13.35 -5.33
CA TYR A 316 10.65 13.95 -4.06
C TYR A 316 9.15 13.76 -3.81
N ILE A 317 8.80 13.35 -2.57
CA ILE A 317 7.42 13.24 -2.13
C ILE A 317 7.29 13.98 -0.80
N SER A 318 6.28 14.82 -0.67
CA SER A 318 5.91 15.49 0.58
C SER A 318 4.47 15.17 0.91
N GLN A 319 4.24 14.74 2.14
CA GLN A 319 2.91 14.49 2.70
C GLN A 319 2.69 15.38 3.91
N THR A 320 1.47 15.92 4.04
CA THR A 320 1.04 16.64 5.24
C THR A 320 -0.36 16.18 5.62
N ASP A 321 -0.52 15.79 6.89
CA ASP A 321 -1.77 15.33 7.47
C ASP A 321 -2.16 16.20 8.66
N VAL A 322 -3.44 16.54 8.72
CA VAL A 322 -4.06 17.24 9.85
C VAL A 322 -5.31 16.47 10.25
N LEU A 323 -5.29 15.87 11.43
CA LEU A 323 -6.44 15.17 12.00
C LEU A 323 -6.89 15.88 13.27
N TYR A 324 -8.16 16.19 13.35
CA TYR A 324 -8.80 16.66 14.58
C TYR A 324 -10.12 15.93 14.77
N THR A 325 -10.27 15.31 15.95
CA THR A 325 -11.50 14.61 16.34
C THR A 325 -11.87 14.90 17.78
N THR A 326 -13.15 14.79 18.06
CA THR A 326 -13.74 14.90 19.40
C THR A 326 -14.51 13.64 19.75
N ASP A 327 -14.72 13.40 21.03
CA ASP A 327 -15.63 12.37 21.50
C ASP A 327 -17.09 12.88 21.55
N GLY A 328 -18.02 12.02 22.01
CA GLY A 328 -19.46 12.34 22.07
C GLY A 328 -19.85 13.50 23.00
N VAL A 329 -18.92 13.99 23.84
CA VAL A 329 -19.13 15.17 24.69
C VAL A 329 -18.33 16.38 24.19
N GLY A 330 -17.66 16.28 23.07
CA GLY A 330 -16.91 17.36 22.44
C GLY A 330 -15.48 17.55 22.97
N ALA A 331 -14.96 16.61 23.77
CA ALA A 331 -13.58 16.68 24.22
C ALA A 331 -12.61 16.18 23.12
N PRO A 332 -11.40 16.78 22.97
CA PRO A 332 -10.43 16.36 21.97
C PRO A 332 -10.03 14.88 22.17
N ARG A 333 -10.29 14.05 21.15
CA ARG A 333 -9.93 12.64 21.15
C ARG A 333 -8.61 12.40 20.46
N ARG A 334 -8.46 12.88 19.23
CA ARG A 334 -7.20 12.89 18.47
C ARG A 334 -6.97 14.29 17.91
N ASN A 335 -5.77 14.78 18.08
CA ASN A 335 -5.30 16.01 17.49
C ASN A 335 -3.89 15.74 16.99
N THR A 336 -3.73 15.56 15.67
CA THR A 336 -2.43 15.20 15.10
C THR A 336 -2.07 16.08 13.93
N PHE A 337 -0.76 16.29 13.79
CA PHE A 337 -0.15 16.88 12.62
C PHE A 337 1.02 16.01 12.19
N GLY A 338 1.02 15.51 10.96
CA GLY A 338 2.10 14.77 10.34
C GLY A 338 2.69 15.56 9.18
N ASN A 339 4.02 15.66 9.12
CA ASN A 339 4.72 16.14 7.93
C ASN A 339 5.84 15.17 7.58
N ILE A 340 5.74 14.59 6.40
CA ILE A 340 6.62 13.53 5.93
C ILE A 340 7.22 13.91 4.60
N ASN A 341 8.52 13.70 4.47
CA ASN A 341 9.27 14.04 3.27
C ASN A 341 10.14 12.85 2.85
N TYR A 342 10.02 12.45 1.60
CA TYR A 342 10.82 11.41 0.98
C TYR A 342 11.72 12.02 -0.09
N LEU A 343 12.94 11.52 -0.16
CA LEU A 343 13.82 11.75 -1.29
C LEU A 343 14.34 10.38 -1.75
N LEU A 344 13.96 9.98 -2.97
CA LEU A 344 14.24 8.68 -3.54
C LEU A 344 15.19 8.82 -4.73
N TYR A 345 16.19 7.96 -4.80
CA TYR A 345 17.18 7.94 -5.88
C TYR A 345 17.21 6.57 -6.55
N LYS A 346 16.93 6.55 -7.84
CA LYS A 346 17.06 5.36 -8.70
C LYS A 346 18.50 5.25 -9.18
N VAL A 347 19.24 4.28 -8.66
CA VAL A 347 20.60 3.97 -9.13
C VAL A 347 20.51 3.31 -10.51
N ASN A 348 19.74 2.23 -10.60
CA ASN A 348 19.39 1.47 -11.80
C ASN A 348 18.05 0.75 -11.59
N ASP A 349 17.65 -0.18 -12.46
CA ASP A 349 16.37 -0.87 -12.35
C ASP A 349 16.31 -1.89 -11.19
N CYS A 350 17.47 -2.35 -10.68
CA CYS A 350 17.57 -3.24 -9.54
C CYS A 350 17.71 -2.52 -8.19
N VAL A 351 18.30 -1.31 -8.18
CA VAL A 351 18.70 -0.65 -6.95
C VAL A 351 18.12 0.76 -6.85
N SER A 352 17.44 1.02 -5.76
CA SER A 352 17.01 2.37 -5.39
C SER A 352 17.41 2.65 -3.94
N ILE A 353 17.77 3.90 -3.64
CA ILE A 353 18.10 4.37 -2.30
C ILE A 353 17.09 5.42 -1.90
N GLY A 354 16.65 5.40 -0.66
CA GLY A 354 15.66 6.36 -0.17
C GLY A 354 15.98 6.89 1.21
N GLN A 355 15.49 8.08 1.48
CA GLN A 355 15.42 8.64 2.82
C GLN A 355 14.02 9.17 3.07
N ARG A 356 13.55 9.03 4.31
CA ARG A 356 12.27 9.55 4.80
C ARG A 356 12.52 10.30 6.10
N PHE A 357 12.05 11.53 6.18
CA PHE A 357 11.97 12.31 7.41
C PHE A 357 10.50 12.52 7.78
N GLU A 358 10.14 12.28 9.02
CA GLU A 358 8.80 12.48 9.56
C GLU A 358 8.87 13.32 10.83
N TRP A 359 8.00 14.33 10.89
CA TRP A 359 7.63 15.04 12.12
C TRP A 359 6.17 14.71 12.42
N PHE A 360 5.94 14.07 13.56
CA PHE A 360 4.61 13.70 14.03
C PHE A 360 4.32 14.38 15.36
N ASN A 361 3.36 15.31 15.34
CA ASN A 361 2.83 15.96 16.53
C ASN A 361 1.46 15.34 16.85
N PHE A 362 1.22 14.98 18.11
CA PHE A 362 0.02 14.28 18.51
C PHE A 362 -0.41 14.61 19.92
N GLY A 363 -1.72 14.61 20.17
CA GLY A 363 -2.35 14.86 21.44
C GLY A 363 -3.80 14.39 21.45
N GLY A 364 -4.43 14.47 22.62
CA GLY A 364 -5.80 14.05 22.84
C GLY A 364 -5.93 12.75 23.63
N ALA A 365 -7.16 12.41 24.01
CA ALA A 365 -7.46 11.29 24.90
C ALA A 365 -7.06 9.91 24.35
N ALA A 366 -7.05 9.74 23.03
CA ALA A 366 -6.65 8.48 22.38
C ALA A 366 -5.17 8.13 22.61
N PHE A 367 -4.34 9.13 22.89
CA PHE A 367 -2.90 8.95 23.16
C PHE A 367 -2.56 8.98 24.64
N ALA A 368 -3.57 8.80 25.53
CA ALA A 368 -3.44 8.88 27.00
C ALA A 368 -2.81 10.19 27.50
N ASN A 369 -2.83 11.24 26.68
CA ASN A 369 -2.17 12.50 26.99
C ASN A 369 -2.97 13.71 26.50
N ALA A 370 -3.21 14.67 27.39
CA ALA A 370 -3.88 15.92 27.06
C ALA A 370 -2.95 16.96 26.42
N ARG A 371 -1.64 16.71 26.38
CA ARG A 371 -0.64 17.64 25.83
C ARG A 371 -0.19 17.17 24.45
N ASN A 372 0.19 18.12 23.60
CA ASN A 372 0.84 17.80 22.34
C ASN A 372 2.26 17.30 22.60
N ASN A 373 2.60 16.19 21.94
CA ASN A 373 3.91 15.57 22.00
C ASN A 373 4.50 15.52 20.58
N GLU A 374 5.82 15.47 20.47
CA GLU A 374 6.51 15.47 19.19
C GLU A 374 7.42 14.25 19.07
N LEU A 375 7.17 13.45 18.03
CA LEU A 375 8.06 12.39 17.58
C LEU A 375 8.69 12.77 16.25
N TYR A 376 9.94 12.42 16.12
CA TYR A 376 10.68 12.55 14.88
C TYR A 376 11.22 11.20 14.46
N ASN A 377 11.25 10.97 13.17
CA ASN A 377 11.70 9.74 12.57
C ASN A 377 12.53 10.05 11.32
N TYR A 378 13.73 9.52 11.25
CA TYR A 378 14.57 9.58 10.06
C TYR A 378 14.93 8.16 9.63
N THR A 379 14.59 7.79 8.41
CA THR A 379 14.84 6.46 7.86
C THR A 379 15.66 6.57 6.59
N VAL A 380 16.67 5.74 6.46
CA VAL A 380 17.45 5.55 5.22
C VAL A 380 17.43 4.08 4.88
N GLY A 381 17.16 3.74 3.63
CA GLY A 381 17.05 2.36 3.17
C GLY A 381 17.40 2.18 1.69
N ILE A 382 17.54 0.93 1.34
CA ILE A 382 17.86 0.48 -0.01
C ILE A 382 16.80 -0.52 -0.44
N ASN A 383 16.27 -0.38 -1.65
CA ASN A 383 15.47 -1.40 -2.30
C ASN A 383 16.35 -2.11 -3.31
N TYR A 384 16.59 -3.40 -3.10
CA TYR A 384 17.33 -4.26 -4.01
C TYR A 384 16.39 -5.31 -4.61
N ARG A 385 16.09 -5.15 -5.87
CA ARG A 385 15.34 -6.12 -6.66
C ARG A 385 16.33 -7.14 -7.23
N ALA A 386 16.30 -8.35 -6.68
CA ALA A 386 17.15 -9.45 -7.14
C ALA A 386 16.60 -10.09 -8.43
N THR A 387 15.27 -10.09 -8.58
CA THR A 387 14.54 -10.52 -9.80
C THR A 387 13.29 -9.67 -9.94
N ALA A 388 12.52 -9.87 -11.00
CA ALA A 388 11.23 -9.21 -11.18
C ALA A 388 10.25 -9.46 -10.01
N ASN A 389 10.35 -10.62 -9.35
CA ASN A 389 9.48 -11.05 -8.26
C ASN A 389 10.08 -10.92 -6.86
N LEU A 390 11.39 -10.70 -6.71
CA LEU A 390 12.07 -10.75 -5.42
C LEU A 390 12.77 -9.45 -5.09
N MET A 391 12.41 -8.84 -3.96
CA MET A 391 13.00 -7.61 -3.45
C MET A 391 13.42 -7.74 -2.00
N PHE A 392 14.55 -7.11 -1.64
CA PHE A 392 15.06 -6.94 -0.27
C PHE A 392 15.11 -5.45 0.07
N ARG A 393 14.72 -5.10 1.32
CA ARG A 393 14.67 -3.71 1.78
C ARG A 393 15.36 -3.53 3.15
N PRO A 394 16.70 -3.54 3.21
CA PRO A 394 17.41 -3.15 4.42
C PRO A 394 17.26 -1.64 4.68
N GLU A 395 17.04 -1.29 5.95
CA GLU A 395 16.92 0.11 6.40
C GLU A 395 17.48 0.32 7.79
N VAL A 396 17.85 1.57 8.07
CA VAL A 396 18.11 2.07 9.41
C VAL A 396 17.15 3.21 9.69
N ARG A 397 16.41 3.09 10.77
CA ARG A 397 15.48 4.08 11.28
C ARG A 397 15.98 4.66 12.60
N TYR A 398 16.02 5.98 12.70
CA TYR A 398 16.32 6.69 13.94
C TYR A 398 15.07 7.44 14.40
N VAL A 399 14.59 7.09 15.60
CA VAL A 399 13.43 7.71 16.23
C VAL A 399 13.87 8.50 17.44
N TRP A 400 13.34 9.70 17.64
CA TRP A 400 13.51 10.44 18.88
C TRP A 400 12.23 11.13 19.33
N ASP A 401 12.02 11.09 20.65
CA ASP A 401 10.94 11.73 21.38
C ASP A 401 11.47 12.98 22.06
N ARG A 402 11.08 14.15 21.55
CA ARG A 402 11.53 15.44 22.08
C ARG A 402 11.08 15.65 23.52
N ASP A 403 9.86 15.27 23.84
CA ASP A 403 9.20 15.59 25.09
C ASP A 403 9.40 14.53 26.17
N ARG A 404 10.10 13.43 25.84
CA ARG A 404 10.36 12.27 26.72
C ARG A 404 9.10 11.64 27.32
N VAL A 405 8.01 11.69 26.62
CA VAL A 405 6.72 11.24 27.14
C VAL A 405 6.44 9.81 26.75
N ALA A 406 7.12 9.29 25.73
CA ALA A 406 6.97 7.93 25.16
C ALA A 406 5.56 7.31 25.35
N PRO A 407 4.46 8.08 25.16
CA PRO A 407 3.12 7.59 25.47
C PRO A 407 2.69 6.48 24.52
N LEU A 408 3.40 6.34 23.41
CA LEU A 408 3.16 5.33 22.41
C LEU A 408 4.08 4.10 22.56
N GLY A 409 4.83 3.99 23.68
CA GLY A 409 5.74 2.87 23.88
C GLY A 409 6.81 2.71 22.77
N THR A 410 7.06 3.78 22.00
CA THR A 410 7.89 3.76 20.80
C THR A 410 9.37 3.55 21.06
N LEU A 411 9.78 3.69 22.32
CA LEU A 411 11.17 3.58 22.74
C LEU A 411 11.28 2.65 23.94
N GLU A 412 12.42 1.98 24.05
CA GLU A 412 12.74 1.22 25.27
C GLU A 412 12.71 2.12 26.50
N SER A 413 12.25 1.58 27.62
CA SER A 413 12.08 2.32 28.89
C SER A 413 13.31 3.14 29.24
N GLY A 414 13.10 4.44 29.46
CA GLY A 414 14.15 5.40 29.82
C GLY A 414 14.95 6.00 28.68
N LYS A 415 14.71 5.59 27.44
CA LYS A 415 15.34 6.20 26.25
C LYS A 415 14.45 7.30 25.68
N ASN A 416 15.08 8.32 25.12
CA ASN A 416 14.43 9.37 24.35
C ASN A 416 14.80 9.34 22.86
N SER A 417 15.66 8.40 22.46
CA SER A 417 15.98 8.15 21.06
C SER A 417 16.47 6.72 20.88
N GLN A 418 16.28 6.17 19.69
CA GLN A 418 16.61 4.80 19.36
C GLN A 418 16.92 4.65 17.87
N ALA A 419 18.01 3.94 17.56
CA ALA A 419 18.29 3.45 16.21
C ALA A 419 17.74 2.03 16.07
N ILE A 420 17.07 1.75 14.97
CA ILE A 420 16.45 0.47 14.66
C ILE A 420 16.96 0.04 13.28
N PHE A 421 17.60 -1.11 13.22
CA PHE A 421 17.83 -1.79 11.95
C PHE A 421 16.63 -2.65 11.60
N GLY A 422 16.17 -2.57 10.36
CA GLY A 422 15.11 -3.40 9.83
C GLY A 422 15.45 -3.89 8.44
N THR A 423 14.90 -5.03 8.08
CA THR A 423 14.99 -5.56 6.72
C THR A 423 13.83 -6.50 6.45
N ASP A 424 13.37 -6.51 5.22
CA ASP A 424 12.43 -7.53 4.77
C ASP A 424 12.77 -8.05 3.38
N MET A 425 12.13 -9.14 3.05
CA MET A 425 12.11 -9.77 1.74
C MET A 425 10.65 -9.84 1.27
N ILE A 426 10.40 -9.39 0.06
CA ILE A 426 9.09 -9.50 -0.59
C ILE A 426 9.25 -10.38 -1.82
N PHE A 427 8.41 -11.41 -1.92
CA PHE A 427 8.27 -12.25 -3.09
C PHE A 427 6.84 -12.15 -3.63
N THR A 428 6.70 -11.66 -4.87
CA THR A 428 5.40 -11.53 -5.56
C THR A 428 5.14 -12.71 -6.49
N PHE A 429 3.87 -13.10 -6.72
CA PHE A 429 3.50 -14.23 -7.55
C PHE A 429 2.12 -14.08 -8.20
#